data_210dd31c662d90f725f1bd9b493fb65e
#
_entry.id   210dd31c662d90f725f1bd9b493fb65e
#
_cell.length_a   1.000
_cell.length_b   1.000
_cell.length_c   1.000
_cell.angle_alpha   90.00
_cell.angle_beta   90.00
_cell.angle_gamma   90.00
#
_symmetry.space_group_name_H-M   'P 1'
#
loop_
_entity.id
_entity.type
_entity.pdbx_description
1 polymer ?
#
loop_
_entity_poly.entity_id
_entity_poly.type
_entity_poly.pdbx_seq_one_letter_code
_entity_poly.pdbx_strand_id
1 'polypeptide(L)'
;QKEGRPEAYREAGGRMVAVSPMPTGYRLPTEAEWSYVARMLGRQDPSRYPWTGSYPPTSLAGNFADAQIADTLAHVVPGYDDKYRGSAPVGRFAAQPDGFYDLGGNVAEWMHDYYAVYPGMADRLVSDPSGPDSGDHHVVRGSSWRSGSISELRLSYRDYSRGPRPDLGFRIARYAE
;
A
#
# COMPACT_ATOMS: atom_id res chain seq x y z
N GLN A 1 5.40 21.56 7.99
CA GLN A 1 5.94 22.95 8.05
C GLN A 1 7.14 23.10 8.99
N LYS A 2 7.36 22.20 9.96
CA LYS A 2 8.50 22.32 10.89
C LYS A 2 9.89 22.35 10.22
N GLU A 3 10.01 21.79 9.02
CA GLU A 3 11.27 21.71 8.28
C GLU A 3 11.35 22.71 7.11
N GLY A 4 10.37 23.63 6.95
CA GLY A 4 10.35 24.61 5.87
C GLY A 4 10.24 24.03 4.45
N ARG A 5 9.84 22.76 4.32
CA ARG A 5 9.70 22.08 3.02
C ARG A 5 8.40 22.50 2.33
N PRO A 6 8.38 22.55 0.97
CA PRO A 6 7.18 22.88 0.23
C PRO A 6 6.09 21.82 0.44
N GLU A 7 4.83 22.27 0.53
CA GLU A 7 3.67 21.41 0.71
C GLU A 7 3.36 20.66 -0.59
N ALA A 8 3.14 19.35 -0.48
CA ALA A 8 2.78 18.50 -1.63
C ALA A 8 1.28 18.52 -1.95
N TYR A 9 0.46 18.98 -1.01
CA TYR A 9 -0.99 19.06 -1.16
C TYR A 9 -1.49 20.41 -0.68
N ARG A 10 -2.57 20.88 -1.28
CA ARG A 10 -3.29 22.08 -0.85
C ARG A 10 -4.78 21.84 -0.83
N GLU A 11 -5.49 22.55 0.01
CA GLU A 11 -6.95 22.54 -0.02
C GLU A 11 -7.48 23.35 -1.20
N ALA A 12 -8.40 22.75 -1.95
CA ALA A 12 -9.13 23.41 -3.01
C ALA A 12 -10.55 22.86 -3.09
N GLY A 13 -11.55 23.72 -2.92
CA GLY A 13 -12.97 23.33 -2.98
C GLY A 13 -13.36 22.28 -1.93
N GLY A 14 -12.80 22.33 -0.71
CA GLY A 14 -13.06 21.38 0.35
C GLY A 14 -12.40 20.01 0.16
N ARG A 15 -11.44 19.89 -0.75
CA ARG A 15 -10.66 18.67 -1.01
C ARG A 15 -9.17 18.97 -0.99
N MET A 16 -8.38 17.99 -0.56
CA MET A 16 -6.93 18.03 -0.72
C MET A 16 -6.57 17.65 -2.16
N VAL A 17 -5.86 18.53 -2.84
CA VAL A 17 -5.37 18.31 -4.21
C VAL A 17 -3.86 18.37 -4.24
N ALA A 18 -3.25 17.55 -5.09
CA ALA A 18 -1.82 17.55 -5.28
C ALA A 18 -1.33 18.86 -5.93
N VAL A 19 -0.14 19.30 -5.52
CA VAL A 19 0.56 20.42 -6.15
C VAL A 19 1.33 19.87 -7.36
N SER A 20 1.21 20.52 -8.50
CA SER A 20 1.94 20.16 -9.73
C SER A 20 2.83 21.34 -10.16
N PRO A 21 4.09 21.11 -10.55
CA PRO A 21 4.81 19.83 -10.49
C PRO A 21 4.99 19.36 -9.04
N MET A 22 5.17 18.03 -8.86
CA MET A 22 5.31 17.41 -7.55
C MET A 22 6.51 18.01 -6.80
N PRO A 23 6.30 18.61 -5.62
CA PRO A 23 7.37 19.27 -4.87
C PRO A 23 8.24 18.27 -4.09
N THR A 24 9.36 18.74 -3.57
CA THR A 24 10.33 17.92 -2.79
C THR A 24 9.92 17.65 -1.34
N GLY A 25 8.78 18.18 -0.90
CA GLY A 25 8.27 17.97 0.45
C GLY A 25 7.71 16.56 0.70
N TYR A 26 7.21 16.36 1.91
CA TYR A 26 6.56 15.09 2.28
C TYR A 26 5.24 14.90 1.54
N ARG A 27 5.05 13.69 1.04
CA ARG A 27 3.87 13.29 0.27
C ARG A 27 3.53 11.80 0.49
N LEU A 28 2.42 11.37 -0.03
CA LEU A 28 2.17 9.95 -0.23
C LEU A 28 3.13 9.39 -1.30
N PRO A 29 3.54 8.13 -1.23
CA PRO A 29 4.26 7.50 -2.33
C PRO A 29 3.37 7.42 -3.57
N THR A 30 3.96 7.45 -4.75
CA THR A 30 3.24 7.05 -5.95
C THR A 30 3.00 5.53 -5.94
N GLU A 31 2.02 5.07 -6.71
CA GLU A 31 1.76 3.65 -6.88
C GLU A 31 3.00 2.90 -7.41
N ALA A 32 3.74 3.54 -8.30
CA ALA A 32 4.96 2.98 -8.88
C ALA A 32 6.08 2.84 -7.83
N GLU A 33 6.31 3.88 -7.02
CA GLU A 33 7.28 3.85 -5.93
C GLU A 33 6.95 2.75 -4.92
N TRP A 34 5.69 2.69 -4.48
CA TRP A 34 5.24 1.65 -3.57
C TRP A 34 5.43 0.25 -4.16
N SER A 35 5.04 0.06 -5.42
CA SER A 35 5.16 -1.23 -6.11
C SER A 35 6.61 -1.66 -6.27
N TYR A 36 7.51 -0.71 -6.57
CA TYR A 36 8.93 -0.98 -6.65
C TYR A 36 9.48 -1.45 -5.30
N VAL A 37 9.22 -0.70 -4.24
CA VAL A 37 9.69 -1.04 -2.88
C VAL A 37 9.13 -2.39 -2.44
N ALA A 38 7.84 -2.63 -2.61
CA ALA A 38 7.19 -3.83 -2.12
C ALA A 38 7.58 -5.10 -2.91
N ARG A 39 7.90 -4.98 -4.20
CA ARG A 39 8.04 -6.13 -5.08
C ARG A 39 9.42 -6.34 -5.65
N MET A 40 10.17 -5.27 -5.90
CA MET A 40 11.42 -5.30 -6.67
C MET A 40 12.66 -4.96 -5.88
N LEU A 41 12.55 -4.06 -4.90
CA LEU A 41 13.72 -3.56 -4.17
C LEU A 41 14.50 -4.72 -3.54
N GLY A 42 15.81 -4.79 -3.83
CA GLY A 42 16.67 -5.86 -3.36
C GLY A 42 16.41 -7.25 -3.95
N ARG A 43 15.62 -7.38 -5.02
CA ARG A 43 15.22 -8.66 -5.62
C ARG A 43 15.50 -8.70 -7.12
N GLN A 44 15.79 -9.89 -7.64
CA GLN A 44 15.92 -10.13 -9.07
C GLN A 44 14.55 -10.30 -9.74
N ASP A 45 13.62 -10.97 -9.05
CA ASP A 45 12.25 -11.23 -9.52
C ASP A 45 11.20 -10.57 -8.64
N PRO A 46 10.09 -10.12 -9.22
CA PRO A 46 9.01 -9.50 -8.44
C PRO A 46 8.41 -10.44 -7.41
N SER A 47 8.38 -10.03 -6.15
CA SER A 47 7.68 -10.76 -5.10
C SER A 47 6.17 -10.79 -5.37
N ARG A 48 5.58 -11.98 -5.18
CA ARG A 48 4.12 -12.17 -5.27
C ARG A 48 3.41 -11.75 -3.99
N TYR A 49 3.96 -12.13 -2.84
CA TYR A 49 3.41 -11.90 -1.50
C TYR A 49 4.40 -11.11 -0.64
N PRO A 50 3.95 -10.51 0.48
CA PRO A 50 4.84 -9.86 1.44
C PRO A 50 5.72 -10.84 2.23
N TRP A 51 5.62 -12.14 1.95
CA TRP A 51 6.46 -13.21 2.51
C TRP A 51 7.07 -14.06 1.38
N THR A 52 8.05 -14.87 1.73
CA THR A 52 8.65 -15.84 0.82
C THR A 52 7.83 -17.13 0.77
N GLY A 53 7.74 -17.74 -0.42
CA GLY A 53 7.04 -19.02 -0.62
C GLY A 53 5.61 -18.87 -1.10
N SER A 54 4.82 -19.91 -0.87
CA SER A 54 3.44 -20.04 -1.35
C SER A 54 2.41 -19.50 -0.35
N TYR A 55 1.16 -19.47 -0.77
CA TYR A 55 0.00 -19.25 0.10
C TYR A 55 -0.50 -20.61 0.65
N PRO A 56 -0.92 -20.68 1.91
CA PRO A 56 -0.84 -19.66 2.95
C PRO A 56 0.59 -19.48 3.50
N PRO A 57 0.89 -18.37 4.20
CA PRO A 57 2.19 -18.19 4.83
C PRO A 57 2.40 -19.25 5.95
N THR A 58 3.62 -19.75 6.04
CA THR A 58 4.00 -20.78 7.04
C THR A 58 4.61 -20.19 8.33
N SER A 59 4.76 -18.88 8.38
CA SER A 59 5.29 -18.12 9.51
C SER A 59 4.54 -16.81 9.68
N LEU A 60 4.75 -16.13 10.81
CA LEU A 60 4.15 -14.79 11.04
C LEU A 60 4.74 -13.76 10.07
N ALA A 61 4.00 -13.50 9.00
CA ALA A 61 4.43 -12.69 7.88
C ALA A 61 3.83 -11.27 7.88
N GLY A 62 2.83 -11.01 8.70
CA GLY A 62 2.10 -9.75 8.76
C GLY A 62 0.77 -9.92 9.49
N ASN A 63 0.02 -8.86 9.63
CA ASN A 63 -1.32 -8.88 10.20
C ASN A 63 -2.35 -8.96 9.05
N PHE A 64 -3.06 -10.09 8.97
CA PHE A 64 -4.04 -10.41 7.93
C PHE A 64 -5.35 -10.89 8.57
N ALA A 65 -6.41 -11.01 7.78
CA ALA A 65 -7.63 -11.65 8.24
C ALA A 65 -7.35 -13.13 8.54
N ASP A 66 -7.49 -13.53 9.79
CA ASP A 66 -7.12 -14.83 10.30
C ASP A 66 -8.15 -15.39 11.30
N ALA A 67 -7.75 -16.35 12.11
CA ALA A 67 -8.60 -16.98 13.12
C ALA A 67 -9.21 -15.99 14.13
N GLN A 68 -8.54 -14.83 14.38
CA GLN A 68 -9.01 -13.83 15.34
C GLN A 68 -10.26 -13.09 14.88
N ILE A 69 -10.54 -13.06 13.57
CA ILE A 69 -11.67 -12.33 12.97
C ILE A 69 -12.58 -13.24 12.12
N ALA A 70 -12.40 -14.55 12.20
CA ALA A 70 -13.17 -15.53 11.43
C ALA A 70 -14.69 -15.52 11.72
N ASP A 71 -15.11 -14.98 12.84
CA ASP A 71 -16.51 -14.76 13.17
C ASP A 71 -17.16 -13.56 12.45
N THR A 72 -16.35 -12.71 11.84
CA THR A 72 -16.79 -11.45 11.20
C THR A 72 -16.58 -11.47 9.68
N LEU A 73 -15.52 -12.11 9.20
CA LEU A 73 -15.13 -12.12 7.79
C LEU A 73 -15.30 -13.50 7.15
N ALA A 74 -15.86 -13.53 5.95
CA ALA A 74 -16.09 -14.76 5.19
C ALA A 74 -14.79 -15.41 4.70
N HIS A 75 -13.74 -14.64 4.51
CA HIS A 75 -12.46 -15.12 4.01
C HIS A 75 -11.35 -14.75 4.99
N VAL A 76 -10.73 -15.78 5.52
CA VAL A 76 -9.56 -15.66 6.40
C VAL A 76 -8.44 -16.57 5.89
N VAL A 77 -7.20 -16.24 6.24
CA VAL A 77 -6.02 -17.04 5.88
C VAL A 77 -6.06 -18.36 6.63
N PRO A 78 -6.13 -19.51 5.95
CA PRO A 78 -6.24 -20.81 6.61
C PRO A 78 -5.03 -21.13 7.50
N GLY A 79 -5.30 -21.55 8.74
CA GLY A 79 -4.26 -21.96 9.69
C GLY A 79 -3.34 -20.83 10.15
N TYR A 80 -3.72 -19.58 9.93
CA TYR A 80 -2.96 -18.40 10.34
C TYR A 80 -3.56 -17.79 11.60
N ASP A 81 -2.70 -17.25 12.48
CA ASP A 81 -3.11 -16.56 13.71
C ASP A 81 -2.01 -15.58 14.13
N ASP A 82 -2.17 -14.31 13.81
CA ASP A 82 -1.22 -13.24 14.14
C ASP A 82 -1.46 -12.62 15.52
N LYS A 83 -2.54 -13.01 16.20
CA LYS A 83 -2.97 -12.57 17.53
C LYS A 83 -3.59 -11.17 17.56
N TYR A 84 -3.93 -10.58 16.43
CA TYR A 84 -4.57 -9.27 16.35
C TYR A 84 -5.93 -9.36 15.65
N ARG A 85 -6.98 -8.89 16.31
CA ARG A 85 -8.33 -8.81 15.75
C ARG A 85 -8.55 -7.57 14.87
N GLY A 86 -7.66 -6.62 14.95
CA GLY A 86 -7.64 -5.35 14.20
C GLY A 86 -6.22 -4.97 13.85
N SER A 87 -5.93 -3.70 13.69
CA SER A 87 -4.57 -3.25 13.42
C SER A 87 -3.60 -3.60 14.56
N ALA A 88 -2.40 -3.99 14.19
CA ALA A 88 -1.27 -4.19 15.10
C ALA A 88 -0.44 -2.90 15.23
N PRO A 89 0.41 -2.78 16.27
CA PRO A 89 1.43 -1.74 16.29
C PRO A 89 2.34 -1.82 15.06
N VAL A 90 2.67 -0.68 14.46
CA VAL A 90 3.58 -0.61 13.30
C VAL A 90 4.94 -1.26 13.61
N GLY A 91 5.49 -1.98 12.64
CA GLY A 91 6.77 -2.66 12.80
C GLY A 91 6.74 -3.88 13.74
N ARG A 92 5.55 -4.41 14.05
CA ARG A 92 5.40 -5.58 14.91
C ARG A 92 5.92 -6.85 14.27
N PHE A 93 5.81 -6.97 12.97
CA PHE A 93 6.24 -8.12 12.17
C PHE A 93 7.63 -7.88 11.59
N ALA A 94 8.23 -8.93 11.03
CA ALA A 94 9.58 -8.83 10.47
C ALA A 94 9.64 -7.80 9.33
N ALA A 95 10.71 -7.01 9.32
CA ALA A 95 11.00 -6.13 8.21
C ALA A 95 11.26 -6.92 6.93
N GLN A 96 10.94 -6.34 5.79
CA GLN A 96 11.44 -6.80 4.50
C GLN A 96 12.96 -6.54 4.39
N PRO A 97 13.67 -7.20 3.44
CA PRO A 97 15.13 -7.14 3.37
C PRO A 97 15.74 -5.75 3.43
N ASP A 98 15.05 -4.75 2.92
CA ASP A 98 15.54 -3.37 2.87
C ASP A 98 15.03 -2.48 4.03
N GLY A 99 14.58 -3.10 5.11
CA GLY A 99 14.17 -2.40 6.34
C GLY A 99 12.77 -1.80 6.32
N PHE A 100 11.96 -2.08 5.30
CA PHE A 100 10.56 -1.66 5.25
C PHE A 100 9.67 -2.62 6.02
N TYR A 101 8.76 -2.07 6.83
CA TYR A 101 7.76 -2.82 7.59
C TYR A 101 6.37 -2.66 6.95
N ASP A 102 5.51 -3.66 7.19
CA ASP A 102 4.07 -3.61 6.94
C ASP A 102 3.69 -3.20 5.48
N LEU A 103 4.52 -3.55 4.47
CA LEU A 103 4.18 -3.36 3.04
C LEU A 103 3.07 -4.30 2.55
N GLY A 104 2.66 -5.24 3.37
CA GLY A 104 1.48 -6.07 3.18
C GLY A 104 0.99 -6.55 4.52
N GLY A 105 -0.30 -6.41 4.77
CA GLY A 105 -0.91 -6.62 6.06
C GLY A 105 -0.96 -5.34 6.90
N ASN A 106 -1.50 -5.43 8.08
CA ASN A 106 -1.80 -4.38 9.02
C ASN A 106 -2.84 -3.40 8.46
N VAL A 107 -2.46 -2.37 7.74
CA VAL A 107 -3.40 -1.47 7.04
C VAL A 107 -3.02 -1.36 5.57
N ALA A 108 -4.00 -1.33 4.69
CA ALA A 108 -3.79 -0.93 3.30
C ALA A 108 -3.41 0.56 3.24
N GLU A 109 -2.79 1.02 2.18
CA GLU A 109 -2.14 2.32 2.15
C GLU A 109 -2.61 3.18 0.99
N TRP A 110 -2.91 4.46 1.29
CA TRP A 110 -3.18 5.50 0.31
C TRP A 110 -1.96 5.79 -0.55
N MET A 111 -2.18 5.87 -1.88
CA MET A 111 -1.19 6.35 -2.84
C MET A 111 -1.50 7.79 -3.28
N HIS A 112 -0.46 8.44 -3.81
CA HIS A 112 -0.59 9.75 -4.44
C HIS A 112 -1.55 9.71 -5.63
N ASP A 113 -1.46 8.65 -6.43
CA ASP A 113 -2.14 8.50 -7.72
C ASP A 113 -3.66 8.46 -7.58
N TYR A 114 -4.36 9.15 -8.47
CA TYR A 114 -5.75 8.87 -8.70
C TYR A 114 -5.92 7.52 -9.40
N TYR A 115 -7.00 6.82 -9.04
CA TYR A 115 -7.30 5.51 -9.62
C TYR A 115 -7.83 5.65 -11.05
N ALA A 116 -7.23 4.93 -11.97
CA ALA A 116 -7.75 4.71 -13.31
C ALA A 116 -7.51 3.26 -13.74
N VAL A 117 -8.36 2.77 -14.61
CA VAL A 117 -8.11 1.52 -15.34
C VAL A 117 -7.25 1.88 -16.55
N TYR A 118 -6.05 1.33 -16.60
CA TYR A 118 -5.16 1.54 -17.75
C TYR A 118 -5.50 0.53 -18.85
N PRO A 119 -6.05 0.94 -19.98
CA PRO A 119 -6.25 0.06 -21.11
C PRO A 119 -4.87 -0.27 -21.72
N GLY A 120 -4.45 -1.52 -21.54
CA GLY A 120 -3.34 -2.16 -22.27
C GLY A 120 -2.17 -1.26 -22.68
N MET A 121 -1.39 -0.77 -21.73
CA MET A 121 -0.20 0.05 -22.01
C MET A 121 1.06 -0.80 -22.21
N ALA A 122 0.95 -1.96 -22.86
CA ALA A 122 2.06 -2.89 -23.02
C ALA A 122 3.28 -2.29 -23.74
N ASP A 123 3.12 -1.23 -24.52
CA ASP A 123 4.13 -0.73 -25.43
C ASP A 123 4.68 0.66 -25.07
N ARG A 124 4.31 1.25 -23.94
CA ARG A 124 4.78 2.57 -23.55
C ARG A 124 5.45 2.58 -22.18
N LEU A 125 6.75 2.83 -22.17
CA LEU A 125 7.47 3.16 -20.94
C LEU A 125 7.11 4.59 -20.50
N VAL A 126 6.72 4.71 -19.24
CA VAL A 126 6.46 6.01 -18.59
C VAL A 126 7.47 6.14 -17.45
N SER A 127 8.27 7.22 -17.47
CA SER A 127 9.17 7.54 -16.35
C SER A 127 8.39 8.22 -15.25
N ASP A 128 8.67 7.81 -14.02
CA ASP A 128 8.12 8.40 -12.79
C ASP A 128 6.60 8.66 -12.84
N PRO A 129 5.78 7.64 -13.14
CA PRO A 129 4.35 7.83 -13.26
C PRO A 129 3.73 8.25 -11.93
N SER A 130 2.85 9.23 -11.97
CA SER A 130 2.10 9.77 -10.83
C SER A 130 0.58 9.59 -10.96
N GLY A 131 0.15 8.77 -11.92
CA GLY A 131 -1.26 8.56 -12.22
C GLY A 131 -1.90 9.70 -13.01
N PRO A 132 -3.22 9.69 -13.16
CA PRO A 132 -3.98 10.77 -13.77
C PRO A 132 -3.92 12.06 -12.94
N ASP A 133 -4.07 13.21 -13.59
CA ASP A 133 -4.07 14.54 -12.94
C ASP A 133 -5.29 14.77 -12.03
N SER A 134 -6.36 14.00 -12.22
CA SER A 134 -7.60 14.12 -11.45
C SER A 134 -8.38 12.80 -11.42
N GLY A 135 -9.24 12.64 -10.41
CA GLY A 135 -10.11 11.48 -10.26
C GLY A 135 -10.96 11.59 -9.00
N ASP A 136 -11.91 10.68 -8.85
CA ASP A 136 -12.77 10.59 -7.66
C ASP A 136 -12.23 9.66 -6.57
N HIS A 137 -11.33 8.77 -6.94
CA HIS A 137 -10.75 7.76 -6.05
C HIS A 137 -9.24 7.79 -6.17
N HIS A 138 -8.56 7.59 -5.06
CA HIS A 138 -7.13 7.34 -5.04
C HIS A 138 -6.84 5.84 -5.03
N VAL A 139 -5.69 5.48 -5.58
CA VAL A 139 -5.16 4.11 -5.51
C VAL A 139 -4.88 3.74 -4.06
N VAL A 140 -5.22 2.50 -3.72
CA VAL A 140 -4.89 1.88 -2.45
C VAL A 140 -4.05 0.64 -2.74
N ARG A 141 -2.96 0.46 -2.02
CA ARG A 141 -2.03 -0.65 -2.18
C ARG A 141 -1.84 -1.39 -0.86
N GLY A 142 -1.32 -2.61 -0.98
CA GLY A 142 -1.15 -3.50 0.16
C GLY A 142 -2.44 -4.17 0.59
N SER A 143 -2.28 -5.19 1.41
CA SER A 143 -3.35 -5.84 2.14
C SER A 143 -3.50 -5.24 3.54
N SER A 144 -4.58 -5.57 4.22
CA SER A 144 -4.86 -5.10 5.58
C SER A 144 -5.18 -6.27 6.51
N TRP A 145 -5.40 -5.99 7.77
CA TRP A 145 -5.91 -6.95 8.76
C TRP A 145 -7.29 -7.55 8.39
N ARG A 146 -7.95 -7.02 7.36
CA ARG A 146 -9.21 -7.54 6.82
C ARG A 146 -9.04 -8.39 5.57
N SER A 147 -7.85 -8.46 5.01
CA SER A 147 -7.56 -9.19 3.78
C SER A 147 -7.23 -10.65 4.07
N GLY A 148 -8.05 -11.57 3.58
CA GLY A 148 -7.88 -13.02 3.78
C GLY A 148 -7.88 -13.83 2.49
N SER A 149 -8.27 -13.24 1.37
CA SER A 149 -8.28 -13.94 0.08
C SER A 149 -6.91 -13.91 -0.58
N ILE A 150 -6.59 -14.98 -1.31
CA ILE A 150 -5.32 -15.12 -2.04
C ILE A 150 -5.05 -13.97 -3.01
N SER A 151 -6.11 -13.34 -3.54
CA SER A 151 -6.01 -12.22 -4.46
C SER A 151 -5.59 -10.94 -3.76
N GLU A 152 -6.23 -10.61 -2.65
CA GLU A 152 -5.97 -9.41 -1.86
C GLU A 152 -4.57 -9.39 -1.25
N LEU A 153 -4.05 -10.58 -0.90
CA LEU A 153 -2.74 -10.73 -0.29
C LEU A 153 -1.57 -10.62 -1.27
N ARG A 154 -1.84 -10.56 -2.57
CA ARG A 154 -0.78 -10.34 -3.57
C ARG A 154 -0.31 -8.89 -3.53
N LEU A 155 1.00 -8.69 -3.54
CA LEU A 155 1.59 -7.35 -3.67
C LEU A 155 1.25 -6.64 -4.99
N SER A 156 0.72 -7.37 -5.98
CA SER A 156 0.18 -6.80 -7.21
C SER A 156 -1.29 -6.36 -7.10
N TYR A 157 -1.98 -6.72 -6.02
CA TYR A 157 -3.38 -6.33 -5.83
C TYR A 157 -3.51 -4.81 -5.78
N ARG A 158 -4.51 -4.30 -6.45
CA ARG A 158 -4.77 -2.89 -6.62
C ARG A 158 -6.21 -2.61 -6.25
N ASP A 159 -6.39 -1.80 -5.24
CA ASP A 159 -7.69 -1.34 -4.75
C ASP A 159 -7.80 0.18 -4.92
N TYR A 160 -8.94 0.73 -4.57
CA TYR A 160 -9.19 2.17 -4.57
C TYR A 160 -10.12 2.57 -3.44
N SER A 161 -10.05 3.83 -3.04
CA SER A 161 -11.00 4.39 -2.09
C SER A 161 -11.27 5.88 -2.39
N ARG A 162 -12.41 6.36 -1.93
CA ARG A 162 -12.78 7.77 -1.96
C ARG A 162 -12.64 8.43 -0.59
N GLY A 163 -12.64 7.65 0.45
CA GLY A 163 -12.66 8.14 1.83
C GLY A 163 -11.99 7.16 2.81
N PRO A 164 -11.93 7.51 4.09
CA PRO A 164 -11.30 6.70 5.12
C PRO A 164 -12.03 5.36 5.30
N ARG A 165 -11.26 4.33 5.66
CA ARG A 165 -11.74 3.02 6.08
C ARG A 165 -11.00 2.60 7.35
N PRO A 166 -11.58 1.74 8.21
CA PRO A 166 -10.91 1.28 9.45
C PRO A 166 -9.60 0.53 9.22
N ASP A 167 -9.41 -0.02 8.02
CA ASP A 167 -8.27 -0.82 7.60
C ASP A 167 -7.35 -0.08 6.62
N LEU A 168 -7.49 1.24 6.49
CA LEU A 168 -6.76 2.05 5.53
C LEU A 168 -5.94 3.14 6.24
N GLY A 169 -4.64 3.14 5.99
CA GLY A 169 -3.67 4.08 6.51
C GLY A 169 -2.80 4.68 5.40
N PHE A 170 -1.61 5.12 5.75
CA PHE A 170 -0.67 5.68 4.78
C PHE A 170 0.78 5.59 5.28
N ARG A 171 1.70 5.69 4.34
CA ARG A 171 3.11 6.01 4.61
C ARG A 171 3.49 7.29 3.89
N ILE A 172 4.59 7.89 4.32
CA ILE A 172 5.11 9.13 3.71
C ILE A 172 6.36 8.82 2.89
N ALA A 173 6.53 9.58 1.82
CA ALA A 173 7.70 9.56 0.96
C ALA A 173 8.20 10.99 0.72
N ARG A 174 9.46 11.13 0.32
CA ARG A 174 10.04 12.36 -0.22
C ARG A 174 11.19 12.03 -1.15
N TYR A 175 11.58 12.95 -1.98
CA TYR A 175 12.83 12.81 -2.74
C TYR A 175 14.04 12.86 -1.80
N ALA A 176 15.05 12.03 -2.09
CA ALA A 176 16.35 12.14 -1.45
C ALA A 176 17.02 13.46 -1.87
N GLU A 177 17.75 14.07 -0.95
CA GLU A 177 18.62 15.23 -1.22
C GLU A 177 19.97 14.76 -1.70
#